data_453fa8805ddf698c11e43bba4b4e3a35
#
_entry.id   453fa8805ddf698c11e43bba4b4e3a35
#
_cell.length_a   1.000
_cell.length_b   1.000
_cell.length_c   1.000
_cell.angle_alpha   90.00
_cell.angle_beta   90.00
_cell.angle_gamma   90.00
#
_symmetry.space_group_name_H-M   'P 1'
#
loop_
_entity.id
_entity.type
_entity.pdbx_description
1 polymer ?
#
loop_
_entity_poly.entity_id
_entity_poly.type
_entity_poly.pdbx_seq_one_letter_code
_entity_poly.pdbx_strand_id
1 'polypeptide(L)'
;VVKIEANGDVIYSYKGQLWLKNIKGGSANQLTDVDGGLENVVFSPDGKYILFSKAVLINKNHSVDKYEDLPKSNIYIYDDLDYRHWDTFNDGRFNHPFVATYQNGKIGDAVDLLKNEPFYSPQAPFGGAEDFAWSPDSKSVLYVCKKRFGKAYASSTNTDIYQYDLATQQTKNITDGMNGYDTNPTYSPDGKILT
;
A
#
# COMPACT_ATOMS: atom_id res chain seq x y z
N VAL A 1 -4.15 -17.20 -2.02
CA VAL A 1 -4.16 -17.04 -3.48
C VAL A 1 -4.46 -15.60 -3.79
N VAL A 2 -3.65 -15.00 -4.66
CA VAL A 2 -3.83 -13.61 -5.08
C VAL A 2 -4.50 -13.55 -6.46
N LYS A 3 -4.10 -14.45 -7.40
CA LYS A 3 -4.64 -14.51 -8.76
C LYS A 3 -4.56 -15.93 -9.31
N ILE A 4 -5.50 -16.29 -10.16
CA ILE A 4 -5.43 -17.47 -11.02
C ILE A 4 -5.27 -16.98 -12.47
N GLU A 5 -4.22 -17.41 -13.14
CA GLU A 5 -3.95 -17.07 -14.54
C GLU A 5 -4.87 -17.89 -15.48
N ALA A 6 -5.02 -17.41 -16.72
CA ALA A 6 -5.90 -18.06 -17.72
C ALA A 6 -5.50 -19.52 -18.02
N ASN A 7 -4.24 -19.90 -17.86
CA ASN A 7 -3.74 -21.26 -18.01
C ASN A 7 -3.90 -22.12 -16.74
N GLY A 8 -4.49 -21.56 -15.69
CA GLY A 8 -4.73 -22.20 -14.41
C GLY A 8 -3.56 -22.11 -13.42
N ASP A 9 -2.46 -21.47 -13.78
CA ASP A 9 -1.36 -21.22 -12.85
C ASP A 9 -1.82 -20.28 -11.72
N VAL A 10 -1.25 -20.46 -10.53
CA VAL A 10 -1.68 -19.76 -9.33
C VAL A 10 -0.59 -18.82 -8.85
N ILE A 11 -0.92 -17.55 -8.71
CA ILE A 11 -0.10 -16.57 -7.99
C ILE A 11 -0.57 -16.51 -6.53
N TYR A 12 0.37 -16.65 -5.62
CA TYR A 12 0.10 -16.58 -4.18
C TYR A 12 1.18 -15.80 -3.44
N SER A 13 0.81 -15.24 -2.29
CA SER A 13 1.76 -14.60 -1.38
C SER A 13 2.31 -15.63 -0.39
N TYR A 14 3.63 -15.59 -0.21
CA TYR A 14 4.33 -16.37 0.80
C TYR A 14 5.56 -15.61 1.30
N LYS A 15 5.65 -15.43 2.61
CA LYS A 15 6.73 -14.67 3.29
C LYS A 15 6.96 -13.28 2.67
N GLY A 16 5.86 -12.54 2.45
CA GLY A 16 5.94 -11.20 1.89
C GLY A 16 6.37 -11.12 0.43
N GLN A 17 6.39 -12.25 -0.30
CA GLN A 17 6.75 -12.28 -1.72
C GLN A 17 5.66 -12.96 -2.55
N LEU A 18 5.55 -12.60 -3.82
CA LEU A 18 4.69 -13.30 -4.77
C LEU A 18 5.41 -14.48 -5.41
N TRP A 19 4.67 -15.56 -5.55
CA TRP A 19 5.13 -16.82 -6.14
C TRP A 19 4.14 -17.30 -7.17
N LEU A 20 4.64 -17.84 -8.27
CA LEU A 20 3.86 -18.51 -9.31
C LEU A 20 4.03 -20.01 -9.21
N LYS A 21 2.92 -20.73 -9.12
CA LYS A 21 2.87 -22.19 -9.10
C LYS A 21 2.09 -22.68 -10.31
N ASN A 22 2.73 -23.54 -11.12
CA ASN A 22 2.06 -24.20 -12.21
C ASN A 22 1.07 -25.23 -11.69
N ILE A 23 -0.17 -25.22 -12.21
CA ILE A 23 -1.25 -26.13 -11.78
C ILE A 23 -0.93 -27.59 -12.10
N LYS A 24 -0.13 -27.86 -13.12
CA LYS A 24 0.26 -29.21 -13.54
C LYS A 24 1.40 -29.80 -12.69
N GLY A 25 1.92 -29.02 -11.72
CA GLY A 25 2.99 -29.48 -10.83
C GLY A 25 4.31 -28.73 -11.04
N GLY A 26 5.41 -29.31 -10.54
CA GLY A 26 6.73 -28.68 -10.57
C GLY A 26 7.01 -27.75 -9.40
N SER A 27 8.14 -27.05 -9.42
CA SER A 27 8.53 -26.07 -8.41
C SER A 27 7.76 -24.77 -8.59
N ALA A 28 7.59 -24.03 -7.50
CA ALA A 28 7.09 -22.65 -7.57
C ALA A 28 8.24 -21.70 -7.93
N ASN A 29 7.93 -20.66 -8.71
CA ASN A 29 8.85 -19.61 -9.09
C ASN A 29 8.54 -18.35 -8.31
N GLN A 30 9.55 -17.77 -7.67
CA GLN A 30 9.42 -16.47 -7.02
C GLN A 30 9.32 -15.37 -8.07
N LEU A 31 8.29 -14.51 -7.96
CA LEU A 31 8.05 -13.40 -8.88
C LEU A 31 8.63 -12.08 -8.37
N THR A 32 8.75 -11.94 -7.06
CA THR A 32 9.23 -10.71 -6.42
C THR A 32 10.34 -11.01 -5.42
N ASP A 33 11.25 -10.03 -5.29
CA ASP A 33 12.27 -9.99 -4.23
C ASP A 33 12.30 -8.55 -3.69
N VAL A 34 11.23 -8.19 -2.98
CA VAL A 34 11.03 -6.85 -2.44
C VAL A 34 11.56 -6.81 -1.02
N ASP A 35 12.51 -5.93 -0.75
CA ASP A 35 13.03 -5.70 0.60
C ASP A 35 11.89 -5.25 1.54
N GLY A 36 11.77 -5.92 2.68
CA GLY A 36 10.65 -5.74 3.61
C GLY A 36 9.35 -6.43 3.19
N GLY A 37 9.31 -7.03 1.99
CA GLY A 37 8.11 -7.70 1.48
C GLY A 37 7.06 -6.76 0.89
N LEU A 38 5.98 -7.36 0.40
CA LEU A 38 4.79 -6.66 -0.09
C LEU A 38 3.52 -7.33 0.44
N GLU A 39 2.47 -6.54 0.59
CA GLU A 39 1.17 -6.95 1.13
C GLU A 39 0.03 -6.37 0.30
N ASN A 40 -1.20 -6.80 0.56
CA ASN A 40 -2.42 -6.22 0.00
C ASN A 40 -2.43 -6.14 -1.54
N VAL A 41 -1.98 -7.21 -2.21
CA VAL A 41 -1.81 -7.23 -3.66
C VAL A 41 -3.15 -7.36 -4.39
N VAL A 42 -3.42 -6.42 -5.28
CA VAL A 42 -4.62 -6.38 -6.14
C VAL A 42 -4.18 -6.21 -7.60
N PHE A 43 -4.58 -7.15 -8.47
CA PHE A 43 -4.31 -7.05 -9.91
C PHE A 43 -5.33 -6.13 -10.59
N SER A 44 -4.86 -5.39 -11.61
CA SER A 44 -5.78 -4.64 -12.48
C SER A 44 -6.73 -5.58 -13.24
N PRO A 45 -7.95 -5.12 -13.60
CA PRO A 45 -8.90 -5.92 -14.38
C PRO A 45 -8.33 -6.46 -15.70
N ASP A 46 -7.47 -5.70 -16.39
CA ASP A 46 -6.82 -6.12 -17.63
C ASP A 46 -5.59 -7.02 -17.39
N GLY A 47 -5.19 -7.22 -16.13
CA GLY A 47 -4.08 -8.07 -15.71
C GLY A 47 -2.69 -7.53 -16.03
N LYS A 48 -2.55 -6.27 -16.43
CA LYS A 48 -1.27 -5.68 -16.83
C LYS A 48 -0.54 -4.94 -15.72
N TYR A 49 -1.21 -4.70 -14.60
CA TYR A 49 -0.66 -3.98 -13.45
C TYR A 49 -0.98 -4.69 -12.15
N ILE A 50 -0.19 -4.39 -11.14
CA ILE A 50 -0.47 -4.73 -9.74
C ILE A 50 -0.44 -3.47 -8.89
N LEU A 51 -1.32 -3.44 -7.89
CA LEU A 51 -1.33 -2.49 -6.79
C LEU A 51 -1.00 -3.29 -5.53
N PHE A 52 -0.11 -2.80 -4.69
CA PHE A 52 0.29 -3.46 -3.46
C PHE A 52 0.75 -2.45 -2.42
N SER A 53 0.83 -2.84 -1.16
CA SER A 53 1.44 -2.02 -0.11
C SER A 53 2.81 -2.55 0.29
N LYS A 54 3.67 -1.62 0.72
CA LYS A 54 4.99 -1.88 1.26
C LYS A 54 5.33 -0.85 2.32
N ALA A 55 6.01 -1.28 3.38
CA ALA A 55 6.54 -0.38 4.41
C ALA A 55 7.75 0.41 3.89
N VAL A 56 7.69 1.74 4.01
CA VAL A 56 8.73 2.70 3.58
C VAL A 56 9.22 3.48 4.79
N LEU A 57 10.54 3.55 4.99
CA LEU A 57 11.13 4.38 6.04
C LEU A 57 11.07 5.85 5.63
N ILE A 58 10.25 6.63 6.32
CA ILE A 58 10.06 8.07 6.09
C ILE A 58 10.71 8.86 7.23
N ASN A 59 10.43 8.49 8.47
CA ASN A 59 10.93 9.20 9.63
C ASN A 59 12.07 8.42 10.29
N LYS A 60 13.19 9.08 10.56
CA LYS A 60 14.31 8.53 11.31
C LYS A 60 14.07 8.71 12.80
N ASN A 61 13.31 7.79 13.40
CA ASN A 61 12.92 7.86 14.81
C ASN A 61 13.90 7.16 15.75
N HIS A 62 14.76 6.28 15.21
CA HIS A 62 15.72 5.57 16.04
C HIS A 62 16.93 6.44 16.39
N SER A 63 17.46 6.28 17.62
CA SER A 63 18.58 7.09 18.12
C SER A 63 19.84 6.99 17.26
N VAL A 64 20.15 5.81 16.71
CA VAL A 64 21.32 5.63 15.82
C VAL A 64 21.22 6.42 14.51
N ASP A 65 20.02 6.78 14.09
CA ASP A 65 19.78 7.63 12.90
C ASP A 65 19.91 9.12 13.21
N LYS A 66 19.74 9.51 14.50
CA LYS A 66 19.80 10.90 14.97
C LYS A 66 21.13 11.27 15.61
N TYR A 67 21.82 10.30 16.23
CA TYR A 67 23.05 10.50 17.02
C TYR A 67 24.10 9.47 16.63
N GLU A 68 24.95 9.84 15.68
CA GLU A 68 26.00 8.96 15.14
C GLU A 68 27.07 8.57 16.20
N ASP A 69 27.24 9.41 17.23
CA ASP A 69 28.15 9.19 18.35
C ASP A 69 27.60 8.18 19.40
N LEU A 70 26.35 7.76 19.26
CA LEU A 70 25.70 6.80 20.15
C LEU A 70 25.30 5.48 19.45
N PRO A 71 26.22 4.77 18.79
CA PRO A 71 25.89 3.63 17.92
C PRO A 71 25.32 2.42 18.66
N LYS A 72 25.43 2.37 19.99
CA LYS A 72 24.88 1.29 20.83
C LYS A 72 23.56 1.66 21.49
N SER A 73 23.04 2.86 21.23
CA SER A 73 21.75 3.28 21.77
C SER A 73 20.63 2.56 21.05
N ASN A 74 19.65 2.05 21.81
CA ASN A 74 18.45 1.37 21.29
C ASN A 74 17.21 2.09 21.82
N ILE A 75 17.01 3.34 21.39
CA ILE A 75 15.95 4.23 21.85
C ILE A 75 15.21 4.78 20.64
N TYR A 76 13.87 4.82 20.71
CA TYR A 76 13.04 5.59 19.81
C TYR A 76 12.78 6.98 20.37
N ILE A 77 12.79 7.99 19.51
CA ILE A 77 12.63 9.40 19.87
C ILE A 77 11.43 9.95 19.10
N TYR A 78 10.43 10.42 19.85
CA TYR A 78 9.21 10.97 19.32
C TYR A 78 8.99 12.38 19.87
N ASP A 79 8.64 13.29 18.97
CA ASP A 79 8.40 14.69 19.28
C ASP A 79 6.89 15.05 19.23
N ASP A 80 6.03 14.10 18.82
CA ASP A 80 4.59 14.27 18.69
C ASP A 80 3.83 12.97 18.95
N LEU A 81 2.48 13.03 18.91
CA LEU A 81 1.59 11.87 19.03
C LEU A 81 1.69 10.97 17.78
N ASP A 82 0.94 9.83 17.84
CA ASP A 82 1.01 8.74 16.87
C ASP A 82 2.35 7.99 16.90
N TYR A 83 2.93 7.90 18.09
CA TYR A 83 4.17 7.16 18.30
C TYR A 83 3.97 5.68 18.63
N ARG A 84 2.74 5.29 19.00
CA ARG A 84 2.39 3.91 19.38
C ARG A 84 0.94 3.59 19.06
N HIS A 85 0.71 2.39 18.56
CA HIS A 85 -0.61 1.80 18.46
C HIS A 85 -0.61 0.43 19.17
N TRP A 86 -1.48 0.25 20.19
CA TRP A 86 -1.47 -0.90 21.10
C TRP A 86 -0.06 -1.17 21.69
N ASP A 87 0.56 -2.29 21.33
CA ASP A 87 1.89 -2.73 21.76
C ASP A 87 3.01 -2.44 20.73
N THR A 88 2.65 -1.85 19.59
CA THR A 88 3.59 -1.57 18.50
C THR A 88 3.97 -0.09 18.47
N PHE A 89 5.26 0.19 18.60
CA PHE A 89 5.80 1.54 18.43
C PHE A 89 6.05 1.84 16.96
N ASN A 90 5.82 3.09 16.55
CA ASN A 90 6.13 3.56 15.21
C ASN A 90 7.65 3.61 15.03
N ASP A 91 8.19 2.80 14.15
CA ASP A 91 9.61 2.72 13.83
C ASP A 91 10.05 3.71 12.73
N GLY A 92 9.15 4.60 12.32
CA GLY A 92 9.36 5.56 11.24
C GLY A 92 8.97 5.05 9.86
N ARG A 93 8.47 3.80 9.78
CA ARG A 93 7.95 3.23 8.54
C ARG A 93 6.46 3.47 8.41
N PHE A 94 6.04 3.69 7.17
CA PHE A 94 4.66 3.86 6.78
C PHE A 94 4.35 2.91 5.61
N ASN A 95 3.22 2.23 5.65
CA ASN A 95 2.78 1.45 4.50
C ASN A 95 2.31 2.39 3.41
N HIS A 96 2.95 2.32 2.25
CA HIS A 96 2.58 3.09 1.06
C HIS A 96 1.98 2.18 0.00
N PRO A 97 1.02 2.67 -0.81
CA PRO A 97 0.55 1.99 -2.00
C PRO A 97 1.54 2.16 -3.14
N PHE A 98 1.81 1.06 -3.85
CA PHE A 98 2.68 1.03 -5.02
C PHE A 98 1.94 0.46 -6.22
N VAL A 99 2.16 1.03 -7.39
CA VAL A 99 1.71 0.48 -8.66
C VAL A 99 2.91 0.06 -9.50
N ALA A 100 2.85 -1.15 -10.06
CA ALA A 100 3.85 -1.67 -10.98
C ALA A 100 3.20 -2.35 -12.18
N THR A 101 3.90 -2.41 -13.31
CA THR A 101 3.49 -3.24 -14.44
C THR A 101 3.64 -4.72 -14.11
N TYR A 102 2.76 -5.55 -14.66
CA TYR A 102 2.85 -7.00 -14.60
C TYR A 102 2.74 -7.58 -16.00
N GLN A 103 3.74 -8.32 -16.44
CA GLN A 103 3.75 -8.95 -17.74
C GLN A 103 4.50 -10.29 -17.70
N ASN A 104 3.83 -11.35 -18.13
CA ASN A 104 4.44 -12.70 -18.26
C ASN A 104 5.17 -13.18 -16.98
N GLY A 105 4.55 -12.99 -15.83
CA GLY A 105 5.13 -13.38 -14.54
C GLY A 105 6.25 -12.46 -14.05
N LYS A 106 6.45 -11.31 -14.68
CA LYS A 106 7.44 -10.30 -14.25
C LYS A 106 6.76 -9.04 -13.79
N ILE A 107 7.29 -8.47 -12.72
CA ILE A 107 6.87 -7.20 -12.14
C ILE A 107 7.92 -6.16 -12.51
N GLY A 108 7.48 -5.06 -13.08
CA GLY A 108 8.33 -3.92 -13.43
C GLY A 108 8.63 -3.00 -12.25
N ASP A 109 9.27 -1.87 -12.54
CA ASP A 109 9.54 -0.86 -11.52
C ASP A 109 8.25 -0.33 -10.90
N ALA A 110 8.25 -0.23 -9.58
CA ALA A 110 7.11 0.21 -8.81
C ALA A 110 7.14 1.71 -8.53
N VAL A 111 5.99 2.36 -8.71
CA VAL A 111 5.78 3.77 -8.38
C VAL A 111 5.14 3.87 -7.01
N ASP A 112 5.78 4.59 -6.08
CA ASP A 112 5.26 4.92 -4.76
C ASP A 112 4.27 6.08 -4.87
N LEU A 113 3.00 5.85 -4.50
CA LEU A 113 1.92 6.83 -4.63
C LEU A 113 1.87 7.83 -3.45
N LEU A 114 2.61 7.56 -2.37
CA LEU A 114 2.78 8.44 -1.20
C LEU A 114 4.24 8.86 -0.98
N LYS A 115 5.02 8.92 -2.05
CA LYS A 115 6.47 9.19 -1.99
C LYS A 115 6.80 10.38 -1.09
N ASN A 116 7.63 10.12 -0.07
CA ASN A 116 8.07 11.09 0.95
C ASN A 116 6.95 11.59 1.90
N GLU A 117 5.78 10.99 1.89
CA GLU A 117 4.68 11.37 2.76
C GLU A 117 4.61 10.44 4.00
N PRO A 118 4.50 10.99 5.24
CA PRO A 118 4.41 10.18 6.46
C PRO A 118 2.97 9.73 6.73
N PHE A 119 2.35 9.04 5.78
CA PHE A 119 0.98 8.57 5.87
C PHE A 119 0.85 7.09 5.54
N TYR A 120 -0.19 6.46 6.08
CA TYR A 120 -0.48 5.05 5.86
C TYR A 120 -1.54 4.84 4.79
N SER A 121 -1.27 3.92 3.88
CA SER A 121 -2.28 3.32 3.00
C SER A 121 -1.84 1.87 2.64
N PRO A 122 -2.63 0.83 2.98
CA PRO A 122 -3.94 0.88 3.65
C PRO A 122 -3.91 1.61 4.99
N GLN A 123 -5.09 2.09 5.42
CA GLN A 123 -5.20 2.91 6.61
C GLN A 123 -4.96 2.08 7.88
N ALA A 124 -3.90 2.40 8.63
CA ALA A 124 -3.64 1.75 9.90
C ALA A 124 -4.70 2.17 10.96
N PRO A 125 -5.10 1.25 11.89
CA PRO A 125 -4.58 -0.11 12.04
C PRO A 125 -5.39 -1.19 11.33
N PHE A 126 -6.56 -0.88 10.77
CA PHE A 126 -7.56 -1.86 10.31
C PHE A 126 -7.63 -2.04 8.81
N GLY A 127 -7.07 -1.12 8.02
CA GLY A 127 -7.10 -1.19 6.56
C GLY A 127 -6.29 -2.35 6.00
N GLY A 128 -6.76 -2.89 4.88
CA GLY A 128 -6.15 -3.96 4.13
C GLY A 128 -6.36 -3.78 2.63
N ALA A 129 -6.43 -4.88 1.88
CA ALA A 129 -6.64 -4.84 0.43
C ALA A 129 -7.98 -4.19 0.02
N GLU A 130 -8.95 -4.13 0.92
CA GLU A 130 -10.24 -3.45 0.75
C GLU A 130 -10.13 -1.93 0.65
N ASP A 131 -9.02 -1.35 1.12
CA ASP A 131 -8.73 0.07 0.94
C ASP A 131 -8.23 0.42 -0.47
N PHE A 132 -8.08 -0.60 -1.33
CA PHE A 132 -7.60 -0.48 -2.71
C PHE A 132 -8.64 -0.88 -3.72
N ALA A 133 -8.82 -0.09 -4.77
CA ALA A 133 -9.64 -0.47 -5.90
C ALA A 133 -9.01 -0.03 -7.23
N TRP A 134 -9.16 -0.87 -8.26
CA TRP A 134 -8.88 -0.50 -9.64
C TRP A 134 -10.13 0.05 -10.31
N SER A 135 -9.96 1.06 -11.15
CA SER A 135 -11.04 1.42 -12.10
C SER A 135 -11.29 0.24 -13.05
N PRO A 136 -12.55 0.00 -13.49
CA PRO A 136 -12.87 -1.10 -14.40
C PRO A 136 -12.11 -1.07 -15.73
N ASP A 137 -11.67 0.10 -16.17
CA ASP A 137 -10.86 0.28 -17.38
C ASP A 137 -9.34 0.16 -17.13
N SER A 138 -8.92 -0.14 -15.90
CA SER A 138 -7.53 -0.31 -15.48
C SER A 138 -6.64 0.94 -15.66
N LYS A 139 -7.23 2.14 -15.74
CA LYS A 139 -6.46 3.38 -15.95
C LYS A 139 -6.16 4.14 -14.67
N SER A 140 -6.86 3.86 -13.59
CA SER A 140 -6.64 4.51 -12.31
C SER A 140 -6.79 3.54 -11.15
N VAL A 141 -6.22 3.91 -10.03
CA VAL A 141 -6.39 3.22 -8.75
C VAL A 141 -6.97 4.17 -7.71
N LEU A 142 -7.75 3.60 -6.81
CA LEU A 142 -8.20 4.26 -5.60
C LEU A 142 -7.43 3.70 -4.41
N TYR A 143 -7.14 4.56 -3.45
CA TYR A 143 -6.60 4.15 -2.15
C TYR A 143 -7.14 5.05 -1.05
N VAL A 144 -7.33 4.45 0.13
CA VAL A 144 -7.77 5.16 1.34
C VAL A 144 -6.55 5.68 2.09
N CYS A 145 -6.61 6.94 2.54
CA CYS A 145 -5.52 7.51 3.33
C CYS A 145 -6.04 8.60 4.27
N LYS A 146 -5.50 8.64 5.49
CA LYS A 146 -5.69 9.75 6.43
C LYS A 146 -4.45 10.65 6.38
N LYS A 147 -4.46 11.67 5.52
CA LYS A 147 -3.36 12.63 5.41
C LYS A 147 -3.40 13.65 6.56
N ARG A 148 -3.19 13.16 7.77
CA ARG A 148 -3.06 13.94 9.00
C ARG A 148 -1.82 13.48 9.76
N PHE A 149 -1.26 14.36 10.57
CA PHE A 149 -0.02 14.12 11.29
C PHE A 149 -0.16 14.47 12.78
N GLY A 150 0.63 13.80 13.62
CA GLY A 150 0.76 14.09 15.06
C GLY A 150 -0.58 14.04 15.78
N LYS A 151 -0.86 15.06 16.58
CA LYS A 151 -2.11 15.18 17.34
C LYS A 151 -3.37 15.10 16.45
N ALA A 152 -3.32 15.68 15.25
CA ALA A 152 -4.47 15.64 14.35
C ALA A 152 -4.75 14.21 13.83
N TYR A 153 -3.72 13.38 13.65
CA TYR A 153 -3.91 11.97 13.35
C TYR A 153 -4.60 11.23 14.49
N ALA A 154 -4.15 11.45 15.74
CA ALA A 154 -4.68 10.78 16.92
C ALA A 154 -6.11 11.19 17.27
N SER A 155 -6.53 12.42 16.94
CA SER A 155 -7.82 12.99 17.32
C SER A 155 -8.92 12.93 16.24
N SER A 156 -8.58 12.50 15.03
CA SER A 156 -9.53 12.43 13.90
C SER A 156 -9.68 11.02 13.39
N THR A 157 -10.91 10.63 13.06
CA THR A 157 -11.24 9.40 12.33
C THR A 157 -11.44 9.63 10.84
N ASN A 158 -11.35 10.89 10.38
CA ASN A 158 -11.56 11.25 8.99
C ASN A 158 -10.47 10.66 8.09
N THR A 159 -10.90 9.86 7.12
CA THR A 159 -10.09 9.34 6.01
C THR A 159 -10.67 9.86 4.70
N ASP A 160 -9.84 9.92 3.67
CA ASP A 160 -10.26 10.30 2.33
C ASP A 160 -9.87 9.21 1.33
N ILE A 161 -10.62 9.17 0.21
CA ILE A 161 -10.32 8.33 -0.94
C ILE A 161 -9.55 9.16 -1.97
N TYR A 162 -8.39 8.68 -2.35
CA TYR A 162 -7.53 9.28 -3.36
C TYR A 162 -7.56 8.47 -4.64
N GLN A 163 -7.64 9.14 -5.77
CA GLN A 163 -7.52 8.54 -7.10
C GLN A 163 -6.20 8.92 -7.74
N TYR A 164 -5.43 7.91 -8.15
CA TYR A 164 -4.20 8.08 -8.94
C TYR A 164 -4.47 7.63 -10.38
N ASP A 165 -4.20 8.51 -11.34
CA ASP A 165 -4.30 8.23 -12.79
C ASP A 165 -2.95 7.78 -13.34
N LEU A 166 -2.91 6.64 -14.01
CA LEU A 166 -1.67 6.02 -14.48
C LEU A 166 -1.02 6.78 -15.62
N ALA A 167 -1.82 7.44 -16.47
CA ALA A 167 -1.30 8.13 -17.65
C ALA A 167 -0.70 9.49 -17.28
N THR A 168 -1.39 10.24 -16.42
CA THR A 168 -0.96 11.59 -16.01
C THR A 168 -0.04 11.57 -14.80
N GLN A 169 -0.03 10.46 -14.05
CA GLN A 169 0.68 10.31 -12.77
C GLN A 169 0.24 11.35 -11.72
N GLN A 170 -1.02 11.76 -11.78
CA GLN A 170 -1.59 12.72 -10.85
C GLN A 170 -2.50 12.04 -9.84
N THR A 171 -2.42 12.50 -8.60
CA THR A 171 -3.33 12.09 -7.52
C THR A 171 -4.35 13.19 -7.24
N LYS A 172 -5.61 12.81 -7.06
CA LYS A 172 -6.70 13.69 -6.67
C LYS A 172 -7.41 13.12 -5.45
N ASN A 173 -7.70 13.96 -4.44
CA ASN A 173 -8.64 13.62 -3.38
C ASN A 173 -10.07 13.70 -3.96
N ILE A 174 -10.82 12.59 -3.96
CA ILE A 174 -12.17 12.54 -4.55
C ILE A 174 -13.27 12.66 -3.51
N THR A 175 -12.96 12.60 -2.23
CA THR A 175 -13.88 12.84 -1.12
C THR A 175 -13.53 14.11 -0.32
N ASP A 176 -12.77 15.03 -0.93
CA ASP A 176 -12.35 16.28 -0.30
C ASP A 176 -13.56 17.07 0.26
N GLY A 177 -13.44 17.53 1.49
CA GLY A 177 -14.51 18.24 2.20
C GLY A 177 -15.57 17.34 2.85
N MET A 178 -15.56 16.05 2.63
CA MET A 178 -16.35 15.10 3.39
C MET A 178 -15.70 14.84 4.75
N ASN A 179 -16.49 14.86 5.81
CA ASN A 179 -16.01 14.53 7.16
C ASN A 179 -16.55 13.16 7.55
N GLY A 180 -15.70 12.20 7.72
CA GLY A 180 -16.10 10.84 8.06
C GLY A 180 -14.97 9.84 7.88
N TYR A 181 -15.34 8.58 8.00
CA TYR A 181 -14.44 7.44 7.75
C TYR A 181 -14.77 6.86 6.37
N ASP A 182 -14.16 7.46 5.33
CA ASP A 182 -14.31 7.02 3.96
C ASP A 182 -13.39 5.81 3.72
N THR A 183 -13.98 4.66 3.38
CA THR A 183 -13.26 3.38 3.25
C THR A 183 -13.96 2.46 2.23
N ASN A 184 -13.31 1.35 1.86
CA ASN A 184 -13.86 0.33 0.96
C ASN A 184 -14.38 0.88 -0.39
N PRO A 185 -13.59 1.67 -1.14
CA PRO A 185 -14.03 2.24 -2.39
C PRO A 185 -14.42 1.13 -3.39
N THR A 186 -15.63 1.22 -3.93
CA THR A 186 -16.13 0.21 -4.87
C THR A 186 -16.75 0.86 -6.09
N TYR A 187 -16.29 0.46 -7.27
CA TYR A 187 -16.90 0.86 -8.54
C TYR A 187 -18.09 -0.02 -8.89
N SER A 188 -19.13 0.58 -9.49
CA SER A 188 -20.12 -0.19 -10.21
C SER A 188 -19.48 -0.94 -11.39
N PRO A 189 -20.06 -2.07 -11.85
CA PRO A 189 -19.51 -2.86 -12.96
C PRO A 189 -19.28 -2.07 -14.25
N ASP A 190 -20.08 -1.02 -14.50
CA ASP A 190 -19.95 -0.14 -15.65
C ASP A 190 -19.00 1.05 -15.40
N GLY A 191 -18.40 1.15 -14.21
CA GLY A 191 -17.45 2.18 -13.82
C GLY A 191 -18.02 3.58 -13.64
N LYS A 192 -19.35 3.76 -13.68
CA LYS A 192 -19.97 5.08 -13.63
C LYS A 192 -20.29 5.58 -12.23
N ILE A 193 -20.43 4.66 -11.30
CA ILE A 193 -20.76 4.96 -9.90
C ILE A 193 -19.61 4.47 -9.04
N LEU A 194 -19.22 5.30 -8.09
CA LEU A 194 -18.30 4.95 -7.01
C LEU A 194 -19.06 5.07 -5.69
N THR A 195 -18.96 4.07 -4.85
CA THR A 195 -19.53 4.01 -3.49
C THR A 195 -18.44 3.72 -2.48
#